data_08752aa2020148ffc3b4c9add00b7eac
#
_entry.id   08752aa2020148ffc3b4c9add00b7eac
#
_cell.length_a   1.000
_cell.length_b   1.000
_cell.length_c   1.000
_cell.angle_alpha   90.00
_cell.angle_beta   90.00
_cell.angle_gamma   90.00
#
_symmetry.space_group_name_H-M   'P 1'
#
loop_
_entity.id
_entity.type
_entity.pdbx_description
1 polymer ?
#
loop_
_entity_poly.entity_id
_entity_poly.type
_entity_poly.pdbx_seq_one_letter_code
_entity_poly.pdbx_strand_id
1 'polypeptide(L)'
;RNGFTVPPKIGLKTFFDMALKPKWWFNLLTTAPLEFATFRNFNKPLSEIAAKVFDPAVTFEDVKWLRSVWKGKLIIKGIQTVSDAVELKNIGVDAIVLSNHGGRQLDRSVVPLELLPQVRSAIGAKGNGPQIFIDGAIMSGADVLAAIALGADAVLIGRAYLYGAMAAGKKGVEKVVEMLRFEMETAMKLLGAKELSELNPDFVNIRN
;
A
#
# COMPACT_ATOMS: atom_id res chain seq x y z
N ARG A 1 -20.09 6.43 12.67
CA ARG A 1 -19.45 5.16 12.36
C ARG A 1 -20.39 4.41 11.44
N ASN A 2 -19.86 3.83 10.34
CA ASN A 2 -20.63 3.36 9.18
C ASN A 2 -21.41 2.07 9.39
N GLY A 3 -21.49 1.53 10.62
CA GLY A 3 -22.25 0.30 10.94
C GLY A 3 -21.67 -0.99 10.36
N PHE A 4 -20.52 -0.94 9.69
CA PHE A 4 -19.85 -2.16 9.21
C PHE A 4 -19.14 -2.85 10.37
N THR A 5 -19.48 -4.12 10.56
CA THR A 5 -18.84 -5.02 11.53
C THR A 5 -18.16 -6.17 10.79
N VAL A 6 -17.16 -6.80 11.40
CA VAL A 6 -16.57 -8.04 10.87
C VAL A 6 -16.85 -9.15 11.88
N PRO A 7 -17.65 -10.17 11.52
CA PRO A 7 -18.36 -10.36 10.25
C PRO A 7 -19.48 -9.32 10.04
N PRO A 8 -19.88 -9.03 8.79
CA PRO A 8 -20.89 -8.02 8.50
C PRO A 8 -22.25 -8.47 9.06
N LYS A 9 -22.90 -7.59 9.82
CA LYS A 9 -24.27 -7.78 10.27
C LYS A 9 -25.21 -7.13 9.26
N ILE A 10 -25.98 -7.93 8.54
CA ILE A 10 -26.96 -7.44 7.56
C ILE A 10 -28.21 -7.04 8.31
N GLY A 11 -28.39 -5.74 8.56
CA GLY A 11 -29.64 -5.19 9.10
C GLY A 11 -30.67 -4.95 8.01
N LEU A 12 -31.92 -4.67 8.39
CA LEU A 12 -33.03 -4.39 7.45
C LEU A 12 -32.69 -3.26 6.47
N LYS A 13 -32.07 -2.18 6.93
CA LYS A 13 -31.63 -1.08 6.06
C LYS A 13 -30.64 -1.58 4.99
N THR A 14 -29.61 -2.31 5.42
CA THR A 14 -28.60 -2.87 4.50
C THR A 14 -29.26 -3.81 3.50
N PHE A 15 -30.22 -4.62 3.93
CA PHE A 15 -30.97 -5.51 3.05
C PHE A 15 -31.73 -4.73 1.97
N PHE A 16 -32.46 -3.67 2.33
CA PHE A 16 -33.19 -2.84 1.36
C PHE A 16 -32.23 -2.07 0.43
N ASP A 17 -31.14 -1.52 0.94
CA ASP A 17 -30.13 -0.81 0.13
C ASP A 17 -29.50 -1.76 -0.91
N MET A 18 -29.35 -3.04 -0.59
CA MET A 18 -28.77 -4.07 -1.45
C MET A 18 -29.80 -4.74 -2.35
N ALA A 19 -31.08 -4.81 -1.96
CA ALA A 19 -32.15 -5.44 -2.73
C ALA A 19 -32.29 -4.86 -4.16
N LEU A 20 -31.98 -3.57 -4.32
CA LEU A 20 -32.01 -2.87 -5.61
C LEU A 20 -30.74 -3.09 -6.48
N LYS A 21 -29.86 -4.01 -6.10
CA LYS A 21 -28.59 -4.31 -6.81
C LYS A 21 -28.59 -5.76 -7.36
N PRO A 22 -29.35 -6.07 -8.41
CA PRO A 22 -29.51 -7.45 -8.91
C PRO A 22 -28.18 -8.12 -9.31
N LYS A 23 -27.22 -7.38 -9.89
CA LYS A 23 -25.89 -7.90 -10.20
C LYS A 23 -25.13 -8.36 -8.95
N TRP A 24 -25.29 -7.66 -7.83
CA TRP A 24 -24.63 -8.02 -6.59
C TRP A 24 -25.19 -9.32 -6.04
N TRP A 25 -26.52 -9.46 -6.03
CA TRP A 25 -27.19 -10.70 -5.60
C TRP A 25 -26.81 -11.89 -6.47
N PHE A 26 -26.83 -11.69 -7.79
CA PHE A 26 -26.40 -12.74 -8.71
C PHE A 26 -24.97 -13.19 -8.43
N ASN A 27 -24.03 -12.27 -8.27
CA ASN A 27 -22.65 -12.60 -7.92
C ASN A 27 -22.55 -13.29 -6.55
N LEU A 28 -23.28 -12.81 -5.54
CA LEU A 28 -23.26 -13.41 -4.21
C LEU A 28 -23.76 -14.85 -4.22
N LEU A 29 -24.81 -15.13 -4.98
CA LEU A 29 -25.43 -16.46 -5.05
C LEU A 29 -24.70 -17.45 -5.96
N THR A 30 -23.94 -16.94 -6.93
CA THR A 30 -23.24 -17.76 -7.93
C THR A 30 -21.73 -17.88 -7.67
N THR A 31 -21.18 -17.08 -6.76
CA THR A 31 -19.74 -17.12 -6.44
C THR A 31 -19.53 -17.89 -5.14
N ALA A 32 -18.51 -18.74 -5.12
CA ALA A 32 -18.11 -19.42 -3.89
C ALA A 32 -17.80 -18.39 -2.77
N PRO A 33 -18.09 -18.72 -1.50
CA PRO A 33 -17.78 -17.83 -0.38
C PRO A 33 -16.34 -17.37 -0.43
N LEU A 34 -16.13 -16.06 -0.20
CA LEU A 34 -14.78 -15.50 -0.13
C LEU A 34 -14.09 -16.01 1.12
N GLU A 35 -13.04 -16.79 0.92
CA GLU A 35 -12.18 -17.29 1.99
C GLU A 35 -10.80 -16.64 1.87
N PHE A 36 -10.22 -16.30 3.01
CA PHE A 36 -8.82 -15.90 3.04
C PHE A 36 -7.94 -17.14 2.91
N ALA A 37 -7.25 -17.30 1.79
CA ALA A 37 -6.39 -18.45 1.52
C ALA A 37 -5.39 -18.73 2.66
N THR A 38 -4.84 -17.67 3.26
CA THR A 38 -3.91 -17.73 4.40
C THR A 38 -4.54 -18.38 5.65
N PHE A 39 -5.86 -18.30 5.79
CA PHE A 39 -6.57 -18.77 6.97
C PHE A 39 -7.38 -20.07 6.74
N ARG A 40 -7.28 -20.63 5.54
CA ARG A 40 -8.05 -21.81 5.11
C ARG A 40 -7.82 -23.04 6.00
N ASN A 41 -6.65 -23.14 6.61
CA ASN A 41 -6.27 -24.26 7.47
C ASN A 41 -6.71 -24.09 8.94
N PHE A 42 -7.37 -22.99 9.27
CA PHE A 42 -7.81 -22.72 10.63
C PHE A 42 -9.34 -22.92 10.72
N ASN A 43 -9.79 -23.95 11.43
CA ASN A 43 -11.22 -24.21 11.71
C ASN A 43 -11.78 -23.25 12.79
N LYS A 44 -11.55 -21.95 12.66
CA LYS A 44 -11.97 -20.94 13.64
C LYS A 44 -12.47 -19.65 12.97
N PRO A 45 -13.32 -18.87 13.67
CA PRO A 45 -13.74 -17.56 13.17
C PRO A 45 -12.56 -16.64 12.88
N LEU A 46 -12.65 -15.84 11.81
CA LEU A 46 -11.59 -14.92 11.35
C LEU A 46 -11.08 -13.99 12.48
N SER A 47 -11.95 -13.54 13.37
CA SER A 47 -11.59 -12.70 14.52
C SER A 47 -10.66 -13.40 15.51
N GLU A 48 -10.85 -14.70 15.76
CA GLU A 48 -9.98 -15.49 16.64
C GLU A 48 -8.65 -15.82 15.97
N ILE A 49 -8.68 -16.07 14.65
CA ILE A 49 -7.47 -16.34 13.88
C ILE A 49 -6.61 -15.09 13.80
N ALA A 50 -7.21 -13.95 13.51
CA ALA A 50 -6.49 -12.67 13.44
C ALA A 50 -5.75 -12.37 14.75
N ALA A 51 -6.41 -12.55 15.90
CA ALA A 51 -5.79 -12.33 17.21
C ALA A 51 -4.60 -13.26 17.51
N LYS A 52 -4.52 -14.43 16.86
CA LYS A 52 -3.43 -15.40 17.06
C LYS A 52 -2.31 -15.30 16.04
N VAL A 53 -2.62 -14.85 14.83
CA VAL A 53 -1.67 -14.79 13.72
C VAL A 53 -0.94 -13.45 13.68
N PHE A 54 -1.58 -12.36 14.11
CA PHE A 54 -0.93 -11.07 14.20
C PHE A 54 -0.18 -10.96 15.53
N ASP A 55 1.12 -11.18 15.47
CA ASP A 55 2.02 -10.96 16.61
C ASP A 55 2.45 -9.48 16.63
N PRO A 56 2.06 -8.70 17.63
CA PRO A 56 2.49 -7.31 17.76
C PRO A 56 3.93 -7.16 18.32
N ALA A 57 4.56 -8.25 18.70
CA ALA A 57 5.87 -8.26 19.35
C ALA A 57 7.05 -8.46 18.37
N VAL A 58 6.83 -8.30 17.06
CA VAL A 58 7.90 -8.42 16.04
C VAL A 58 8.98 -7.37 16.28
N THR A 59 10.24 -7.82 16.36
CA THR A 59 11.43 -7.01 16.64
C THR A 59 12.42 -7.04 15.45
N PHE A 60 13.45 -6.22 15.50
CA PHE A 60 14.55 -6.29 14.53
C PHE A 60 15.35 -7.60 14.63
N GLU A 61 15.37 -8.27 15.78
CA GLU A 61 16.01 -9.59 15.92
C GLU A 61 15.25 -10.64 15.08
N ASP A 62 13.92 -10.55 15.04
CA ASP A 62 13.11 -11.42 14.15
C ASP A 62 13.41 -11.16 12.68
N VAL A 63 13.63 -9.90 12.30
CA VAL A 63 14.03 -9.55 10.92
C VAL A 63 15.43 -10.07 10.61
N LYS A 64 16.39 -9.99 11.54
CA LYS A 64 17.73 -10.55 11.40
C LYS A 64 17.67 -12.07 11.24
N TRP A 65 16.88 -12.73 12.08
CA TRP A 65 16.63 -14.18 11.95
C TRP A 65 16.04 -14.51 10.58
N LEU A 66 14.99 -13.80 10.17
CA LEU A 66 14.36 -14.02 8.86
C LEU A 66 15.36 -13.82 7.72
N ARG A 67 16.19 -12.78 7.78
CA ARG A 67 17.26 -12.54 6.79
C ARG A 67 18.28 -13.70 6.77
N SER A 68 18.58 -14.31 7.92
CA SER A 68 19.53 -15.42 7.98
C SER A 68 19.03 -16.68 7.27
N VAL A 69 17.73 -16.97 7.37
CA VAL A 69 17.11 -18.18 6.80
C VAL A 69 16.54 -17.98 5.39
N TRP A 70 16.02 -16.78 5.09
CA TRP A 70 15.44 -16.45 3.80
C TRP A 70 16.47 -15.84 2.85
N LYS A 71 16.81 -16.53 1.76
CA LYS A 71 17.82 -16.09 0.78
C LYS A 71 17.24 -15.31 -0.41
N GLY A 72 15.93 -15.25 -0.53
CA GLY A 72 15.22 -14.46 -1.53
C GLY A 72 15.13 -12.99 -1.17
N LYS A 73 14.37 -12.23 -1.94
CA LYS A 73 14.12 -10.80 -1.67
C LYS A 73 13.31 -10.63 -0.40
N LEU A 74 13.79 -9.77 0.51
CA LEU A 74 13.15 -9.45 1.77
C LEU A 74 12.72 -7.99 1.76
N ILE A 75 11.41 -7.77 1.88
CA ILE A 75 10.80 -6.44 1.87
C ILE A 75 10.08 -6.23 3.19
N ILE A 76 10.44 -5.19 3.93
CA ILE A 76 9.81 -4.85 5.21
C ILE A 76 8.88 -3.64 5.01
N LYS A 77 7.60 -3.82 5.37
CA LYS A 77 6.55 -2.82 5.19
C LYS A 77 6.11 -2.22 6.53
N GLY A 78 5.68 -0.95 6.48
CA GLY A 78 5.15 -0.26 7.66
C GLY A 78 6.18 0.64 8.33
N ILE A 79 7.24 1.03 7.62
CA ILE A 79 8.31 1.86 8.16
C ILE A 79 7.82 3.31 8.27
N GLN A 80 7.95 3.88 9.46
CA GLN A 80 7.43 5.20 9.81
C GLN A 80 8.48 6.11 10.47
N THR A 81 9.74 5.62 10.64
CA THR A 81 10.84 6.40 11.21
C THR A 81 12.11 6.26 10.37
N VAL A 82 12.97 7.28 10.44
CA VAL A 82 14.29 7.24 9.79
C VAL A 82 15.19 6.21 10.48
N SER A 83 15.11 6.10 11.81
CA SER A 83 15.91 5.13 12.57
C SER A 83 15.64 3.68 12.16
N ASP A 84 14.36 3.32 11.98
CA ASP A 84 13.99 1.98 11.54
C ASP A 84 14.52 1.69 10.13
N ALA A 85 14.43 2.67 9.24
CA ALA A 85 14.95 2.53 7.88
C ALA A 85 16.47 2.29 7.86
N VAL A 86 17.22 2.99 8.71
CA VAL A 86 18.67 2.81 8.87
C VAL A 86 19.00 1.43 9.44
N GLU A 87 18.27 0.99 10.49
CA GLU A 87 18.50 -0.35 11.07
C GLU A 87 18.21 -1.45 10.04
N LEU A 88 17.13 -1.35 9.27
CA LEU A 88 16.80 -2.31 8.21
C LEU A 88 17.83 -2.33 7.08
N LYS A 89 18.42 -1.17 6.74
CA LYS A 89 19.58 -1.11 5.83
C LYS A 89 20.75 -1.91 6.39
N ASN A 90 21.07 -1.75 7.67
CA ASN A 90 22.17 -2.45 8.34
C ASN A 90 21.94 -3.98 8.41
N ILE A 91 20.68 -4.41 8.57
CA ILE A 91 20.29 -5.83 8.51
C ILE A 91 20.45 -6.40 7.09
N GLY A 92 20.43 -5.56 6.05
CA GLY A 92 20.58 -6.00 4.66
C GLY A 92 19.27 -6.48 4.04
N VAL A 93 18.16 -5.81 4.32
CA VAL A 93 16.90 -6.03 3.59
C VAL A 93 17.02 -5.50 2.17
N ASP A 94 16.27 -6.07 1.22
CA ASP A 94 16.33 -5.66 -0.19
C ASP A 94 15.49 -4.42 -0.48
N ALA A 95 14.38 -4.24 0.26
CA ALA A 95 13.54 -3.05 0.16
C ALA A 95 12.81 -2.76 1.46
N ILE A 96 12.44 -1.50 1.62
CA ILE A 96 11.55 -1.03 2.68
C ILE A 96 10.33 -0.35 2.06
N VAL A 97 9.18 -0.43 2.73
CA VAL A 97 7.99 0.29 2.33
C VAL A 97 7.63 1.32 3.40
N LEU A 98 7.78 2.59 3.08
CA LEU A 98 7.28 3.67 3.92
C LEU A 98 5.76 3.67 3.86
N SER A 99 5.12 3.43 5.00
CA SER A 99 3.69 3.17 5.02
C SER A 99 3.10 3.37 6.41
N ASN A 100 2.03 4.16 6.48
CA ASN A 100 1.13 4.23 7.64
C ASN A 100 -0.16 3.41 7.41
N HIS A 101 -0.13 2.45 6.46
CA HIS A 101 -1.28 1.63 6.07
C HIS A 101 -2.48 2.48 5.60
N GLY A 102 -2.23 3.64 4.99
CA GLY A 102 -3.26 4.58 4.56
C GLY A 102 -4.05 5.20 5.72
N GLY A 103 -3.42 5.36 6.89
CA GLY A 103 -4.05 5.91 8.11
C GLY A 103 -5.04 4.95 8.78
N ARG A 104 -5.01 3.65 8.48
CA ARG A 104 -5.99 2.67 8.98
C ARG A 104 -5.63 2.04 10.32
N GLN A 105 -4.35 2.02 10.67
CA GLN A 105 -3.86 1.35 11.87
C GLN A 105 -3.68 2.32 13.03
N LEU A 106 -3.00 3.42 12.81
CA LEU A 106 -2.69 4.42 13.81
C LEU A 106 -3.08 5.80 13.30
N ASP A 107 -3.86 6.52 14.10
CA ASP A 107 -4.18 7.92 13.82
C ASP A 107 -2.96 8.82 14.11
N ARG A 108 -2.83 9.91 13.37
CA ARG A 108 -1.73 10.88 13.48
C ARG A 108 -0.32 10.30 13.26
N SER A 109 -0.21 9.17 12.60
CA SER A 109 1.08 8.63 12.18
C SER A 109 1.69 9.49 11.06
N VAL A 110 3.01 9.41 10.92
CA VAL A 110 3.77 10.18 9.92
C VAL A 110 3.23 9.94 8.51
N VAL A 111 3.15 11.01 7.72
CA VAL A 111 2.81 10.92 6.29
C VAL A 111 4.02 10.37 5.52
N PRO A 112 3.88 9.23 4.83
CA PRO A 112 5.02 8.59 4.17
C PRO A 112 5.73 9.48 3.15
N LEU A 113 5.01 10.36 2.44
CA LEU A 113 5.59 11.27 1.46
C LEU A 113 6.49 12.33 2.12
N GLU A 114 6.15 12.82 3.31
CA GLU A 114 6.94 13.77 4.08
C GLU A 114 8.19 13.12 4.71
N LEU A 115 8.09 11.84 5.07
CA LEU A 115 9.19 11.06 5.60
C LEU A 115 10.23 10.67 4.53
N LEU A 116 9.78 10.49 3.29
CA LEU A 116 10.58 9.93 2.20
C LEU A 116 11.92 10.65 1.95
N PRO A 117 11.99 11.99 1.84
CA PRO A 117 13.27 12.69 1.62
C PRO A 117 14.28 12.45 2.76
N GLN A 118 13.79 12.43 4.00
CA GLN A 118 14.63 12.21 5.19
C GLN A 118 15.21 10.78 5.20
N VAL A 119 14.38 9.79 4.90
CA VAL A 119 14.83 8.40 4.79
C VAL A 119 15.81 8.23 3.63
N ARG A 120 15.51 8.80 2.45
CA ARG A 120 16.43 8.74 1.30
C ARG A 120 17.79 9.35 1.61
N SER A 121 17.81 10.48 2.29
CA SER A 121 19.06 11.11 2.74
C SER A 121 19.85 10.21 3.71
N ALA A 122 19.18 9.55 4.66
CA ALA A 122 19.82 8.72 5.68
C ALA A 122 20.35 7.39 5.15
N ILE A 123 19.64 6.75 4.24
CA ILE A 123 20.05 5.44 3.70
C ILE A 123 20.89 5.52 2.42
N GLY A 124 21.06 6.73 1.87
CA GLY A 124 21.90 6.99 0.69
C GLY A 124 21.14 7.01 -0.64
N ALA A 125 21.86 7.30 -1.72
CA ALA A 125 21.30 7.39 -3.06
C ALA A 125 20.72 6.07 -3.56
N LYS A 126 19.86 6.13 -4.60
CA LYS A 126 19.34 4.93 -5.27
C LYS A 126 20.49 4.00 -5.69
N GLY A 127 20.33 2.72 -5.41
CA GLY A 127 21.34 1.70 -5.68
C GLY A 127 22.36 1.44 -4.57
N ASN A 128 22.48 2.33 -3.55
CA ASN A 128 23.45 2.21 -2.45
C ASN A 128 22.83 1.67 -1.14
N GLY A 129 21.75 0.95 -1.22
CA GLY A 129 21.04 0.39 -0.07
C GLY A 129 19.73 -0.23 -0.49
N PRO A 130 18.82 -0.51 0.46
CA PRO A 130 17.52 -1.05 0.13
C PRO A 130 16.74 -0.10 -0.78
N GLN A 131 15.92 -0.67 -1.67
CA GLN A 131 14.95 0.12 -2.41
C GLN A 131 13.92 0.73 -1.45
N ILE A 132 13.46 1.94 -1.75
CA ILE A 132 12.37 2.57 -1.00
C ILE A 132 11.09 2.51 -1.84
N PHE A 133 10.12 1.78 -1.34
CA PHE A 133 8.76 1.82 -1.84
C PHE A 133 7.92 2.70 -0.91
N ILE A 134 6.86 3.27 -1.44
CA ILE A 134 5.94 4.11 -0.66
C ILE A 134 4.51 3.76 -0.98
N ASP A 135 3.63 3.81 0.02
CA ASP A 135 2.18 3.79 -0.15
C ASP A 135 1.51 4.91 0.66
N GLY A 136 0.22 5.00 0.51
CA GLY A 136 -0.60 6.01 1.18
C GLY A 136 -0.93 7.19 0.28
N ALA A 137 -2.23 7.40 0.08
CA ALA A 137 -2.81 8.50 -0.70
C ALA A 137 -2.37 8.62 -2.17
N ILE A 138 -1.73 7.62 -2.75
CA ILE A 138 -1.42 7.59 -4.20
C ILE A 138 -2.73 7.36 -4.97
N MET A 139 -3.26 8.43 -5.56
CA MET A 139 -4.55 8.45 -6.22
C MET A 139 -4.48 8.98 -7.66
N SER A 140 -3.38 9.63 -8.04
CA SER A 140 -3.15 10.24 -9.35
C SER A 140 -1.75 9.92 -9.89
N GLY A 141 -1.56 10.13 -11.18
CA GLY A 141 -0.24 10.04 -11.81
C GLY A 141 0.74 11.08 -11.27
N ALA A 142 0.26 12.25 -10.86
CA ALA A 142 1.08 13.27 -10.23
C ALA A 142 1.62 12.82 -8.87
N ASP A 143 0.82 12.10 -8.06
CA ASP A 143 1.31 11.55 -6.79
C ASP A 143 2.44 10.52 -7.01
N VAL A 144 2.31 9.71 -8.07
CA VAL A 144 3.38 8.76 -8.45
C VAL A 144 4.67 9.50 -8.77
N LEU A 145 4.60 10.52 -9.65
CA LEU A 145 5.78 11.28 -10.07
C LEU A 145 6.41 12.06 -8.90
N ALA A 146 5.59 12.63 -8.01
CA ALA A 146 6.09 13.31 -6.81
C ALA A 146 6.87 12.34 -5.90
N ALA A 147 6.35 11.13 -5.68
CA ALA A 147 7.06 10.12 -4.89
C ALA A 147 8.40 9.72 -5.55
N ILE A 148 8.42 9.50 -6.86
CA ILE A 148 9.65 9.15 -7.60
C ILE A 148 10.67 10.29 -7.56
N ALA A 149 10.22 11.54 -7.73
CA ALA A 149 11.06 12.74 -7.68
C ALA A 149 11.70 12.94 -6.30
N LEU A 150 10.96 12.64 -5.23
CA LEU A 150 11.42 12.71 -3.85
C LEU A 150 12.30 11.53 -3.43
N GLY A 151 12.51 10.56 -4.32
CA GLY A 151 13.49 9.49 -4.10
C GLY A 151 12.91 8.09 -3.90
N ALA A 152 11.60 7.85 -4.08
CA ALA A 152 11.07 6.51 -4.10
C ALA A 152 11.55 5.73 -5.35
N ASP A 153 11.76 4.43 -5.19
CA ASP A 153 12.07 3.53 -6.30
C ASP A 153 10.80 2.97 -6.94
N ALA A 154 9.72 2.85 -6.16
CA ALA A 154 8.40 2.45 -6.63
C ALA A 154 7.30 2.95 -5.70
N VAL A 155 6.05 2.91 -6.19
CA VAL A 155 4.86 3.21 -5.40
C VAL A 155 3.92 2.01 -5.35
N LEU A 156 3.16 1.90 -4.27
CA LEU A 156 2.11 0.92 -4.10
C LEU A 156 0.77 1.63 -4.04
N ILE A 157 -0.20 1.15 -4.79
CA ILE A 157 -1.56 1.71 -4.81
C ILE A 157 -2.53 0.77 -4.11
N GLY A 158 -3.42 1.34 -3.30
CA GLY A 158 -4.47 0.60 -2.57
C GLY A 158 -5.86 1.02 -3.04
N ARG A 159 -6.38 2.10 -2.49
CA ARG A 159 -7.77 2.54 -2.72
C ARG A 159 -8.11 2.81 -4.18
N ALA A 160 -7.18 3.35 -4.97
CA ALA A 160 -7.42 3.66 -6.36
C ALA A 160 -7.86 2.42 -7.16
N TYR A 161 -7.10 1.32 -7.10
CA TYR A 161 -7.48 0.11 -7.81
C TYR A 161 -8.72 -0.57 -7.23
N LEU A 162 -8.94 -0.48 -5.88
CA LEU A 162 -10.13 -1.04 -5.24
C LEU A 162 -11.40 -0.34 -5.74
N TYR A 163 -11.38 0.98 -5.90
CA TYR A 163 -12.52 1.71 -6.47
C TYR A 163 -12.80 1.25 -7.91
N GLY A 164 -11.75 1.06 -8.71
CA GLY A 164 -11.89 0.49 -10.04
C GLY A 164 -12.51 -0.92 -10.00
N ALA A 165 -11.99 -1.78 -9.14
CA ALA A 165 -12.51 -3.14 -8.96
C ALA A 165 -13.98 -3.15 -8.55
N MET A 166 -14.38 -2.29 -7.62
CA MET A 166 -15.77 -2.16 -7.16
C MET A 166 -16.69 -1.62 -8.26
N ALA A 167 -16.20 -0.71 -9.10
CA ALA A 167 -16.98 -0.10 -10.16
C ALA A 167 -17.24 -1.06 -11.36
N ALA A 168 -16.22 -1.80 -11.80
CA ALA A 168 -16.30 -2.61 -13.02
C ALA A 168 -15.40 -3.86 -13.03
N GLY A 169 -15.03 -4.39 -11.85
CA GLY A 169 -14.17 -5.58 -11.76
C GLY A 169 -12.83 -5.37 -12.46
N LYS A 170 -12.38 -6.38 -13.20
CA LYS A 170 -11.10 -6.34 -13.93
C LYS A 170 -10.99 -5.10 -14.84
N LYS A 171 -12.03 -4.80 -15.63
CA LYS A 171 -12.02 -3.62 -16.53
C LYS A 171 -11.88 -2.30 -15.78
N GLY A 172 -12.43 -2.21 -14.58
CA GLY A 172 -12.29 -1.03 -13.73
C GLY A 172 -10.85 -0.86 -13.23
N VAL A 173 -10.18 -1.95 -12.87
CA VAL A 173 -8.75 -1.92 -12.47
C VAL A 173 -7.88 -1.51 -13.67
N GLU A 174 -8.10 -2.11 -14.84
CA GLU A 174 -7.40 -1.74 -16.08
C GLU A 174 -7.56 -0.25 -16.37
N LYS A 175 -8.79 0.27 -16.22
CA LYS A 175 -9.06 1.70 -16.44
C LYS A 175 -8.31 2.60 -15.45
N VAL A 176 -8.23 2.24 -14.18
CA VAL A 176 -7.45 3.00 -13.21
C VAL A 176 -5.97 3.02 -13.57
N VAL A 177 -5.40 1.89 -14.00
CA VAL A 177 -4.00 1.84 -14.43
C VAL A 177 -3.75 2.72 -15.66
N GLU A 178 -4.66 2.69 -16.64
CA GLU A 178 -4.61 3.57 -17.81
C GLU A 178 -4.67 5.05 -17.42
N MET A 179 -5.57 5.42 -16.49
CA MET A 179 -5.70 6.81 -16.03
C MET A 179 -4.41 7.29 -15.35
N LEU A 180 -3.88 6.51 -14.40
CA LEU A 180 -2.61 6.85 -13.73
C LEU A 180 -1.47 7.03 -14.74
N ARG A 181 -1.36 6.11 -15.69
CA ARG A 181 -0.34 6.19 -16.75
C ARG A 181 -0.51 7.45 -17.61
N PHE A 182 -1.72 7.74 -18.06
CA PHE A 182 -2.02 8.92 -18.87
C PHE A 182 -1.68 10.22 -18.11
N GLU A 183 -2.03 10.29 -16.83
CA GLU A 183 -1.72 11.44 -15.98
C GLU A 183 -0.20 11.60 -15.77
N MET A 184 0.53 10.49 -15.56
CA MET A 184 2.00 10.51 -15.49
C MET A 184 2.61 11.05 -16.79
N GLU A 185 2.23 10.49 -17.94
CA GLU A 185 2.74 10.92 -19.24
C GLU A 185 2.44 12.41 -19.50
N THR A 186 1.25 12.86 -19.12
CA THR A 186 0.85 14.27 -19.28
C THR A 186 1.69 15.18 -18.36
N ALA A 187 1.85 14.82 -17.10
CA ALA A 187 2.63 15.60 -16.15
C ALA A 187 4.12 15.64 -16.55
N MET A 188 4.70 14.54 -16.99
CA MET A 188 6.09 14.51 -17.49
C MET A 188 6.28 15.43 -18.69
N LYS A 189 5.32 15.47 -19.62
CA LYS A 189 5.37 16.41 -20.75
C LYS A 189 5.34 17.86 -20.28
N LEU A 190 4.51 18.19 -19.29
CA LEU A 190 4.42 19.54 -18.73
C LEU A 190 5.70 19.96 -17.97
N LEU A 191 6.37 18.99 -17.35
CA LEU A 191 7.65 19.21 -16.66
C LEU A 191 8.86 19.24 -17.63
N GLY A 192 8.68 18.82 -18.88
CA GLY A 192 9.77 18.66 -19.84
C GLY A 192 10.67 17.46 -19.60
N ALA A 193 10.24 16.52 -18.72
CA ALA A 193 10.99 15.32 -18.42
C ALA A 193 10.67 14.19 -19.40
N LYS A 194 11.69 13.58 -20.00
CA LYS A 194 11.55 12.47 -20.96
C LYS A 194 11.54 11.11 -20.26
N GLU A 195 12.27 10.99 -19.17
CA GLU A 195 12.44 9.76 -18.41
C GLU A 195 12.23 10.02 -16.90
N LEU A 196 11.82 8.97 -16.17
CA LEU A 196 11.64 9.05 -14.71
C LEU A 196 12.94 9.37 -13.97
N SER A 197 14.09 9.05 -14.54
CA SER A 197 15.42 9.34 -14.02
C SER A 197 15.77 10.84 -14.01
N GLU A 198 15.08 11.65 -14.81
CA GLU A 198 15.25 13.11 -14.85
C GLU A 198 14.48 13.82 -13.73
N LEU A 199 13.54 13.10 -13.09
CA LEU A 199 12.79 13.65 -11.98
C LEU A 199 13.66 13.82 -10.75
N ASN A 200 13.54 14.97 -10.11
CA ASN A 200 14.30 15.36 -8.92
C ASN A 200 13.42 16.16 -7.95
N PRO A 201 13.85 16.35 -6.70
CA PRO A 201 13.05 17.04 -5.68
C PRO A 201 12.64 18.48 -6.03
N ASP A 202 13.34 19.17 -6.92
CA ASP A 202 13.02 20.56 -7.30
C ASP A 202 11.67 20.66 -8.05
N PHE A 203 11.17 19.57 -8.60
CA PHE A 203 9.85 19.51 -9.22
C PHE A 203 8.69 19.39 -8.21
N VAL A 204 8.99 19.20 -6.91
CA VAL A 204 7.96 18.88 -5.91
C VAL A 204 7.99 19.88 -4.77
N ASN A 205 6.83 20.48 -4.48
CA ASN A 205 6.63 21.30 -3.30
C ASN A 205 5.73 20.56 -2.30
N ILE A 206 6.30 20.13 -1.18
CA ILE A 206 5.54 19.55 -0.06
C ILE A 206 4.99 20.75 0.74
N ARG A 207 3.69 20.92 0.74
CA ARG A 207 3.02 21.96 1.55
C ARG A 207 2.94 21.47 2.99
N ASN A 208 3.54 22.25 3.90
CA ASN A 208 3.38 22.09 5.34
C ASN A 208 2.01 22.56 5.82
#